data_b7edb4ccd0c8eaf89bee678425e9f651
#
_entry.id   b7edb4ccd0c8eaf89bee678425e9f651
#
_cell.length_a   1.000
_cell.length_b   1.000
_cell.length_c   1.000
_cell.angle_alpha   90.00
_cell.angle_beta   90.00
_cell.angle_gamma   90.00
#
_symmetry.space_group_name_H-M   'P 1'
#
loop_
_entity.id
_entity.type
_entity.pdbx_description
1 polymer ?
#
loop_
_entity_poly.entity_id
_entity_poly.type
_entity_poly.pdbx_seq_one_letter_code
_entity_poly.pdbx_strand_id
1 'polypeptide(L)'
;MLFKSLVGSACTLLGAAAAYRFVPVVEIHVQAAALLHSVERKSSLVEQANMRIELVPALSDNYMYLLIDVDSREAAIVDPVEPNKVVEAVRKHGVKLTTVLTTHHHWDHASGNKKMLKLVPGLRIYGGDDRVDGLTKKVSHSSTFKIGSLDVKCLFTPCHTTGHICYYVTKENSTEPPAVFTGDTLFVAGCGKFFEGTAEQMYKALIETLGRLPPETRVYCGHEYTVSNLKFARHVEPDNEVIKEKLAWAKEKCSVGEPTVPSTLAEEFTYNPFMRVKETSVQVHVKQTNPIETMRSLRKEKDSFRVPKE
;
A
#
# COMPACT_ATOMS: atom_id res chain seq x y z
N MET A 1 22.97 -36.19 79.56
CA MET A 1 21.87 -37.02 80.10
C MET A 1 20.63 -36.73 79.23
N LEU A 2 20.14 -37.86 78.68
CA LEU A 2 18.75 -38.13 78.29
C LEU A 2 18.10 -37.21 77.19
N PHE A 3 17.98 -37.73 76.03
CA PHE A 3 16.95 -38.63 75.41
C PHE A 3 15.53 -38.11 75.45
N LYS A 4 14.99 -38.18 74.24
CA LYS A 4 13.56 -38.30 73.79
C LYS A 4 13.02 -37.02 73.26
N SER A 5 12.24 -36.98 72.15
CA SER A 5 11.68 -38.07 71.34
C SER A 5 11.23 -37.49 69.98
N LEU A 6 11.36 -38.31 68.97
CA LEU A 6 10.62 -38.16 67.75
C LEU A 6 9.11 -38.31 68.00
N VAL A 7 8.29 -37.37 67.58
CA VAL A 7 6.94 -37.68 67.14
C VAL A 7 6.63 -36.73 65.99
N GLY A 8 6.23 -37.32 64.91
CA GLY A 8 5.95 -36.69 63.67
C GLY A 8 4.77 -35.75 63.68
N SER A 9 4.82 -34.79 62.80
CA SER A 9 3.64 -34.09 62.36
C SER A 9 3.62 -34.18 60.89
N ALA A 10 2.69 -34.97 60.39
CA ALA A 10 2.33 -35.03 59.00
C ALA A 10 1.79 -33.63 58.56
N CYS A 11 2.57 -32.91 57.82
CA CYS A 11 2.10 -31.70 57.20
C CYS A 11 1.31 -32.09 55.98
N THR A 12 0.00 -31.92 56.08
CA THR A 12 -0.96 -31.98 55.03
C THR A 12 -0.60 -30.97 53.95
N LEU A 13 0.00 -31.43 52.87
CA LEU A 13 0.08 -30.74 51.60
C LEU A 13 -1.31 -30.76 50.97
N LEU A 14 -2.14 -29.79 51.34
CA LEU A 14 -3.35 -29.47 50.60
C LEU A 14 -2.97 -28.71 49.33
N GLY A 15 -3.33 -29.36 48.20
CA GLY A 15 -3.02 -28.95 46.88
C GLY A 15 -3.56 -27.57 46.49
N ALA A 16 -2.65 -26.74 46.07
CA ALA A 16 -2.97 -25.74 45.09
C ALA A 16 -2.96 -26.45 43.73
N ALA A 17 -4.13 -26.94 43.31
CA ALA A 17 -4.36 -27.32 41.91
C ALA A 17 -4.29 -26.04 41.06
N ALA A 18 -3.08 -25.72 40.62
CA ALA A 18 -2.92 -24.78 39.53
C ALA A 18 -3.68 -25.36 38.32
N ALA A 19 -4.80 -24.77 37.99
CA ALA A 19 -5.51 -25.05 36.77
C ALA A 19 -4.61 -24.64 35.58
N TYR A 20 -3.70 -25.53 35.20
CA TYR A 20 -3.09 -25.48 33.88
C TYR A 20 -4.23 -25.69 32.87
N ARG A 21 -4.73 -24.58 32.31
CA ARG A 21 -5.50 -24.66 31.10
C ARG A 21 -4.64 -25.35 30.05
N PHE A 22 -5.02 -26.57 29.72
CA PHE A 22 -4.48 -27.25 28.54
C PHE A 22 -4.83 -26.40 27.35
N VAL A 23 -3.92 -25.54 26.91
CA VAL A 23 -3.97 -25.00 25.55
C VAL A 23 -3.56 -26.18 24.67
N PRO A 24 -4.42 -26.62 23.74
CA PRO A 24 -4.09 -27.76 22.90
C PRO A 24 -2.74 -27.49 22.22
N VAL A 25 -1.82 -28.44 22.30
CA VAL A 25 -0.49 -28.37 21.68
C VAL A 25 -0.58 -28.03 20.19
N VAL A 26 -1.70 -28.36 19.54
CA VAL A 26 -2.04 -28.02 18.16
C VAL A 26 -2.18 -26.50 17.96
N GLU A 27 -2.80 -25.75 18.89
CA GLU A 27 -2.96 -24.29 18.77
C GLU A 27 -1.64 -23.55 18.93
N ILE A 28 -0.75 -24.05 19.82
CA ILE A 28 0.60 -23.50 19.98
C ILE A 28 1.45 -23.75 18.73
N HIS A 29 1.31 -24.90 18.08
CA HIS A 29 2.02 -25.23 16.85
C HIS A 29 1.50 -24.42 15.66
N VAL A 30 0.20 -24.15 15.57
CA VAL A 30 -0.39 -23.31 14.50
C VAL A 30 -0.01 -21.85 14.69
N GLN A 31 0.01 -21.32 15.91
CA GLN A 31 0.47 -19.95 16.19
C GLN A 31 2.00 -19.82 16.02
N ALA A 32 2.79 -20.81 16.43
CA ALA A 32 4.23 -20.83 16.21
C ALA A 32 4.57 -20.98 14.70
N ALA A 33 3.82 -21.80 13.95
CA ALA A 33 3.98 -21.92 12.52
C ALA A 33 3.56 -20.64 11.77
N ALA A 34 2.52 -19.94 12.22
CA ALA A 34 2.14 -18.63 11.67
C ALA A 34 3.17 -17.53 11.99
N LEU A 35 3.82 -17.57 13.14
CA LEU A 35 4.93 -16.68 13.51
C LEU A 35 6.24 -17.02 12.78
N LEU A 36 6.45 -18.28 12.39
CA LEU A 36 7.64 -18.72 11.67
C LEU A 36 7.57 -18.50 10.16
N HIS A 37 6.44 -18.06 9.60
CA HIS A 37 6.22 -17.93 8.15
C HIS A 37 5.79 -16.53 7.69
N SER A 38 5.94 -15.49 8.50
CA SER A 38 5.87 -14.13 8.00
C SER A 38 7.19 -13.78 7.33
N VAL A 39 7.25 -13.99 6.02
CA VAL A 39 8.40 -13.53 5.22
C VAL A 39 8.52 -12.02 5.38
N GLU A 40 9.68 -11.56 5.85
CA GLU A 40 9.95 -10.12 5.98
C GLU A 40 9.91 -9.47 4.60
N ARG A 41 9.11 -8.39 4.49
CA ARG A 41 9.01 -7.63 3.25
C ARG A 41 10.29 -6.82 3.02
N LYS A 42 10.85 -6.94 1.82
CA LYS A 42 12.12 -6.33 1.45
C LYS A 42 11.89 -4.93 0.88
N SER A 43 12.79 -4.02 1.21
CA SER A 43 12.95 -2.77 0.47
C SER A 43 13.46 -3.07 -0.94
N SER A 44 13.06 -2.27 -1.91
CA SER A 44 13.56 -2.33 -3.28
C SER A 44 13.84 -0.93 -3.82
N LEU A 45 14.80 -0.82 -4.71
CA LEU A 45 15.19 0.43 -5.35
C LEU A 45 14.93 0.34 -6.86
N VAL A 46 14.12 1.26 -7.36
CA VAL A 46 13.94 1.48 -8.80
C VAL A 46 14.80 2.65 -9.21
N GLU A 47 15.80 2.38 -10.04
CA GLU A 47 16.74 3.39 -10.52
C GLU A 47 16.40 3.82 -11.95
N GLN A 48 16.41 5.13 -12.15
CA GLN A 48 16.37 5.79 -13.45
C GLN A 48 17.49 6.83 -13.46
N ALA A 49 17.87 7.35 -14.62
CA ALA A 49 18.95 8.32 -14.72
C ALA A 49 18.64 9.61 -13.94
N ASN A 50 17.38 10.05 -13.94
CA ASN A 50 16.96 11.32 -13.36
C ASN A 50 16.31 11.19 -11.97
N MET A 51 15.69 10.06 -11.65
CA MET A 51 15.07 9.83 -10.36
C MET A 51 15.27 8.41 -9.86
N ARG A 52 15.35 8.26 -8.54
CA ARG A 52 15.37 6.98 -7.85
C ARG A 52 14.19 6.90 -6.91
N ILE A 53 13.58 5.73 -6.82
CA ILE A 53 12.46 5.50 -5.91
C ILE A 53 12.80 4.28 -5.07
N GLU A 54 13.09 4.48 -3.78
CA GLU A 54 13.20 3.39 -2.82
C GLU A 54 11.83 3.11 -2.23
N LEU A 55 11.37 1.89 -2.42
CA LEU A 55 10.20 1.33 -1.77
C LEU A 55 10.60 0.87 -0.36
N VAL A 56 9.95 1.41 0.65
CA VAL A 56 10.19 1.10 2.07
C VAL A 56 8.94 0.46 2.65
N PRO A 57 8.94 -0.86 2.92
CA PRO A 57 7.80 -1.53 3.53
C PRO A 57 7.50 -0.99 4.92
N ALA A 58 6.21 -0.79 5.21
CA ALA A 58 5.74 -0.32 6.50
C ALA A 58 4.54 -1.16 6.98
N LEU A 59 4.30 -1.19 8.28
CA LEU A 59 3.23 -1.95 8.92
C LEU A 59 3.13 -3.39 8.38
N SER A 60 1.90 -3.93 8.22
CA SER A 60 1.69 -5.29 7.68
C SER A 60 1.83 -5.33 6.15
N ASP A 61 1.31 -4.34 5.44
CA ASP A 61 1.20 -4.35 3.98
C ASP A 61 1.36 -2.96 3.32
N ASN A 62 1.54 -1.88 4.10
CA ASN A 62 1.74 -0.52 3.57
C ASN A 62 3.09 -0.36 2.87
N TYR A 63 3.13 0.58 1.94
CA TYR A 63 4.32 1.06 1.28
C TYR A 63 4.55 2.55 1.51
N MET A 64 5.77 2.91 1.90
CA MET A 64 6.31 4.27 1.84
C MET A 64 7.27 4.35 0.65
N TYR A 65 7.40 5.52 0.03
CA TYR A 65 8.32 5.68 -1.11
C TYR A 65 9.22 6.88 -0.93
N LEU A 66 10.53 6.65 -0.88
CA LEU A 66 11.52 7.72 -0.92
C LEU A 66 11.84 8.05 -2.38
N LEU A 67 11.29 9.16 -2.86
CA LEU A 67 11.57 9.72 -4.18
C LEU A 67 12.80 10.63 -4.09
N ILE A 68 13.80 10.36 -4.92
CA ILE A 68 15.08 11.07 -4.93
C ILE A 68 15.30 11.71 -6.30
N ASP A 69 15.50 13.00 -6.33
CA ASP A 69 16.06 13.70 -7.50
C ASP A 69 17.57 13.46 -7.56
N VAL A 70 18.05 12.84 -8.64
CA VAL A 70 19.45 12.47 -8.79
C VAL A 70 20.35 13.69 -8.91
N ASP A 71 19.89 14.75 -9.59
CA ASP A 71 20.68 15.94 -9.87
C ASP A 71 20.92 16.80 -8.62
N SER A 72 19.85 17.14 -7.91
CA SER A 72 19.91 18.02 -6.74
C SER A 72 20.19 17.28 -5.43
N ARG A 73 19.98 15.96 -5.40
CA ARG A 73 19.96 15.12 -4.21
C ARG A 73 18.90 15.55 -3.18
N GLU A 74 17.89 16.31 -3.63
CA GLU A 74 16.68 16.52 -2.84
C GLU A 74 15.76 15.30 -2.91
N ALA A 75 15.03 15.07 -1.83
CA ALA A 75 14.11 13.94 -1.75
C ALA A 75 12.76 14.33 -1.17
N ALA A 76 11.75 13.55 -1.55
CA ALA A 76 10.46 13.52 -0.90
C ALA A 76 10.14 12.12 -0.39
N ILE A 77 9.33 12.04 0.66
CA ILE A 77 8.76 10.79 1.15
C ILE A 77 7.25 10.78 0.95
N VAL A 78 6.72 9.68 0.45
CA VAL A 78 5.27 9.46 0.29
C VAL A 78 4.77 8.64 1.46
N ASP A 79 3.69 9.11 2.10
CA ASP A 79 2.94 8.45 3.18
C ASP A 79 3.81 7.87 4.31
N PRO A 80 4.58 8.70 5.05
CA PRO A 80 5.62 8.26 5.98
C PRO A 80 5.07 7.76 7.32
N VAL A 81 4.31 6.68 7.34
CA VAL A 81 3.68 6.12 8.56
C VAL A 81 4.71 5.62 9.57
N GLU A 82 5.90 5.17 9.14
CA GLU A 82 7.01 4.74 10.01
C GLU A 82 8.24 5.68 9.87
N PRO A 83 8.26 6.84 10.51
CA PRO A 83 9.28 7.87 10.35
C PRO A 83 10.73 7.43 10.62
N ASN A 84 10.96 6.46 11.51
CA ASN A 84 12.30 5.97 11.80
C ASN A 84 12.91 5.28 10.57
N LYS A 85 12.14 4.42 9.88
CA LYS A 85 12.57 3.78 8.63
C LYS A 85 12.87 4.81 7.53
N VAL A 86 12.08 5.90 7.48
CA VAL A 86 12.32 7.00 6.54
C VAL A 86 13.68 7.65 6.81
N VAL A 87 13.99 7.98 8.07
CA VAL A 87 15.27 8.58 8.43
C VAL A 87 16.46 7.67 8.08
N GLU A 88 16.31 6.37 8.28
CA GLU A 88 17.31 5.36 7.88
C GLU A 88 17.53 5.36 6.37
N ALA A 89 16.46 5.31 5.57
CA ALA A 89 16.54 5.37 4.11
C ALA A 89 17.18 6.67 3.62
N VAL A 90 16.80 7.82 4.18
CA VAL A 90 17.40 9.14 3.87
C VAL A 90 18.92 9.15 4.15
N ARG A 91 19.33 8.60 5.30
CA ARG A 91 20.76 8.48 5.66
C ARG A 91 21.51 7.54 4.72
N LYS A 92 20.94 6.37 4.41
CA LYS A 92 21.50 5.37 3.49
C LYS A 92 21.83 5.98 2.14
N HIS A 93 20.94 6.81 1.60
CA HIS A 93 21.17 7.48 0.31
C HIS A 93 21.95 8.80 0.42
N GLY A 94 22.15 9.34 1.62
CA GLY A 94 22.83 10.62 1.84
C GLY A 94 22.13 11.79 1.14
N VAL A 95 20.78 11.82 1.13
CA VAL A 95 19.96 12.82 0.44
C VAL A 95 19.34 13.81 1.41
N LYS A 96 18.91 14.96 0.90
CA LYS A 96 18.22 15.99 1.68
C LYS A 96 16.71 15.83 1.55
N LEU A 97 16.07 15.32 2.59
CA LEU A 97 14.61 15.25 2.65
C LEU A 97 14.01 16.65 2.86
N THR A 98 13.22 17.14 1.91
CA THR A 98 12.61 18.47 1.94
C THR A 98 11.08 18.44 1.95
N THR A 99 10.49 17.30 1.58
CA THR A 99 9.07 17.22 1.26
C THR A 99 8.45 15.91 1.74
N VAL A 100 7.23 16.00 2.24
CA VAL A 100 6.33 14.86 2.46
C VAL A 100 5.14 15.00 1.51
N LEU A 101 4.80 13.94 0.82
CA LEU A 101 3.64 13.81 -0.05
C LEU A 101 2.64 12.88 0.63
N THR A 102 1.53 13.41 1.12
CA THR A 102 0.49 12.59 1.76
C THR A 102 -0.66 12.41 0.80
N THR A 103 -0.94 11.15 0.43
CA THR A 103 -2.00 10.83 -0.52
C THR A 103 -3.39 11.08 0.05
N HIS A 104 -3.61 10.69 1.30
CA HIS A 104 -4.88 10.91 2.03
C HIS A 104 -4.69 10.85 3.55
N HIS A 105 -5.73 11.17 4.30
CA HIS A 105 -5.66 11.39 5.74
C HIS A 105 -5.70 10.14 6.62
N HIS A 106 -5.89 8.93 6.07
CA HIS A 106 -5.95 7.73 6.89
C HIS A 106 -4.68 7.55 7.71
N TRP A 107 -4.83 6.98 8.92
CA TRP A 107 -3.76 6.92 9.91
C TRP A 107 -2.53 6.15 9.42
N ASP A 108 -2.73 5.10 8.66
CA ASP A 108 -1.68 4.24 8.10
C ASP A 108 -0.93 4.87 6.90
N HIS A 109 -1.27 6.12 6.55
CA HIS A 109 -0.55 6.96 5.59
C HIS A 109 -0.03 8.24 6.22
N ALA A 110 -0.86 8.91 7.03
CA ALA A 110 -0.60 10.27 7.53
C ALA A 110 -0.08 10.37 8.97
N SER A 111 -0.22 9.33 9.80
CA SER A 111 0.06 9.44 11.25
C SER A 111 1.53 9.73 11.58
N GLY A 112 2.46 9.43 10.68
CA GLY A 112 3.88 9.73 10.86
C GLY A 112 4.26 11.18 10.59
N ASN A 113 3.42 11.97 9.93
CA ASN A 113 3.73 13.33 9.46
C ASN A 113 4.21 14.26 10.56
N LYS A 114 3.49 14.33 11.69
CA LYS A 114 3.88 15.18 12.83
C LYS A 114 5.23 14.77 13.43
N LYS A 115 5.54 13.46 13.43
CA LYS A 115 6.84 12.97 13.89
C LYS A 115 7.94 13.32 12.88
N MET A 116 7.64 13.28 11.57
CA MET A 116 8.59 13.71 10.54
C MET A 116 8.98 15.19 10.70
N LEU A 117 8.03 16.09 10.97
CA LEU A 117 8.33 17.52 11.24
C LEU A 117 9.27 17.72 12.42
N LYS A 118 9.19 16.86 13.45
CA LYS A 118 10.10 16.91 14.60
C LYS A 118 11.50 16.38 14.28
N LEU A 119 11.58 15.32 13.47
CA LEU A 119 12.85 14.67 13.11
C LEU A 119 13.63 15.43 12.05
N VAL A 120 12.93 16.11 11.14
CA VAL A 120 13.51 16.89 10.04
C VAL A 120 12.82 18.26 9.98
N PRO A 121 13.33 19.25 10.73
CA PRO A 121 12.77 20.61 10.71
C PRO A 121 12.79 21.24 9.31
N GLY A 122 11.73 21.98 9.00
CA GLY A 122 11.59 22.68 7.71
C GLY A 122 10.97 21.86 6.59
N LEU A 123 10.49 20.62 6.85
CA LEU A 123 9.73 19.83 5.90
C LEU A 123 8.44 20.54 5.46
N ARG A 124 8.11 20.41 4.20
CA ARG A 124 6.82 20.80 3.63
C ARG A 124 5.96 19.55 3.49
N ILE A 125 4.80 19.52 4.12
CA ILE A 125 3.84 18.41 4.02
C ILE A 125 2.70 18.84 3.11
N TYR A 126 2.61 18.17 1.95
CA TYR A 126 1.56 18.37 0.96
C TYR A 126 0.44 17.35 1.17
N GLY A 127 -0.80 17.77 0.93
CA GLY A 127 -2.00 16.93 0.99
C GLY A 127 -3.22 17.65 0.45
N GLY A 128 -4.26 16.90 0.06
CA GLY A 128 -5.49 17.44 -0.51
C GLY A 128 -6.58 17.76 0.51
N ASP A 129 -6.37 17.45 1.78
CA ASP A 129 -7.41 17.49 2.82
C ASP A 129 -6.86 18.09 4.11
N ASP A 130 -7.64 18.95 4.76
CA ASP A 130 -7.26 19.55 6.06
C ASP A 130 -7.18 18.52 7.19
N ARG A 131 -7.74 17.33 7.01
CA ARG A 131 -7.61 16.19 7.95
C ARG A 131 -6.23 15.52 7.92
N VAL A 132 -5.37 15.87 6.97
CA VAL A 132 -4.00 15.34 6.91
C VAL A 132 -3.19 15.89 8.07
N ASP A 133 -2.70 15.00 8.92
CA ASP A 133 -1.89 15.36 10.09
C ASP A 133 -0.62 16.12 9.68
N GLY A 134 -0.39 17.26 10.31
CA GLY A 134 0.81 18.08 10.07
C GLY A 134 0.83 18.78 8.70
N LEU A 135 -0.29 18.88 8.00
CA LEU A 135 -0.41 19.56 6.70
C LEU A 135 0.18 20.98 6.77
N THR A 136 1.07 21.31 5.83
CA THR A 136 1.64 22.67 5.71
C THR A 136 1.30 23.31 4.36
N LYS A 137 0.98 22.51 3.36
CA LYS A 137 0.69 22.94 1.99
C LYS A 137 -0.51 22.15 1.45
N LYS A 138 -1.68 22.76 1.47
CA LYS A 138 -2.86 22.18 0.82
C LYS A 138 -2.73 22.30 -0.69
N VAL A 139 -3.04 21.21 -1.40
CA VAL A 139 -3.03 21.14 -2.86
C VAL A 139 -4.39 20.71 -3.39
N SER A 140 -4.62 21.01 -4.67
CA SER A 140 -5.82 20.65 -5.41
C SER A 140 -5.47 20.04 -6.77
N HIS A 141 -6.49 19.70 -7.55
CA HIS A 141 -6.26 19.18 -8.91
C HIS A 141 -5.42 20.16 -9.74
N SER A 142 -4.44 19.61 -10.44
CA SER A 142 -3.48 20.35 -11.29
C SER A 142 -2.53 21.31 -10.55
N SER A 143 -2.51 21.34 -9.21
CA SER A 143 -1.43 22.02 -8.47
C SER A 143 -0.09 21.42 -8.88
N THR A 144 0.93 22.26 -9.06
CA THR A 144 2.27 21.84 -9.44
C THR A 144 3.31 22.42 -8.51
N PHE A 145 4.39 21.69 -8.26
CA PHE A 145 5.58 22.13 -7.54
C PHE A 145 6.78 21.26 -7.93
N LYS A 146 7.97 21.62 -7.44
CA LYS A 146 9.19 20.87 -7.72
C LYS A 146 9.76 20.21 -6.46
N ILE A 147 10.41 19.05 -6.68
CA ILE A 147 11.32 18.40 -5.74
C ILE A 147 12.67 18.36 -6.43
N GLY A 148 13.56 19.27 -6.03
CA GLY A 148 14.77 19.54 -6.81
C GLY A 148 14.43 19.94 -8.25
N SER A 149 14.82 19.11 -9.20
CA SER A 149 14.55 19.30 -10.63
C SER A 149 13.34 18.48 -11.15
N LEU A 150 12.75 17.64 -10.30
CA LEU A 150 11.56 16.86 -10.65
C LEU A 150 10.30 17.70 -10.57
N ASP A 151 9.42 17.56 -11.56
CA ASP A 151 8.11 18.20 -11.61
C ASP A 151 7.07 17.28 -10.98
N VAL A 152 6.30 17.80 -10.03
CA VAL A 152 5.18 17.09 -9.39
C VAL A 152 3.89 17.78 -9.77
N LYS A 153 2.94 17.00 -10.34
CA LYS A 153 1.57 17.42 -10.62
C LYS A 153 0.60 16.65 -9.74
N CYS A 154 -0.25 17.37 -9.03
CA CYS A 154 -1.29 16.80 -8.18
C CYS A 154 -2.51 16.42 -9.00
N LEU A 155 -2.98 15.20 -8.83
CA LEU A 155 -4.18 14.66 -9.47
C LEU A 155 -5.21 14.38 -8.39
N PHE A 156 -6.29 15.15 -8.35
CA PHE A 156 -7.37 14.96 -7.37
C PHE A 156 -8.21 13.74 -7.76
N THR A 157 -8.29 12.77 -6.85
CA THR A 157 -8.93 11.47 -7.06
C THR A 157 -9.87 11.12 -5.90
N PRO A 158 -10.92 11.94 -5.66
CA PRO A 158 -11.83 11.75 -4.52
C PRO A 158 -12.67 10.49 -4.73
N CYS A 159 -12.64 9.57 -3.77
CA CYS A 159 -13.53 8.43 -3.66
C CYS A 159 -13.22 7.61 -2.41
N HIS A 160 -11.99 7.05 -2.32
CA HIS A 160 -11.53 6.34 -1.11
C HIS A 160 -11.60 7.27 0.09
N THR A 161 -11.08 8.49 -0.06
CA THR A 161 -11.40 9.64 0.78
C THR A 161 -11.77 10.84 -0.09
N THR A 162 -12.53 11.79 0.44
CA THR A 162 -12.94 13.01 -0.29
C THR A 162 -11.77 13.91 -0.67
N GLY A 163 -10.66 13.85 0.06
CA GLY A 163 -9.46 14.67 -0.17
C GLY A 163 -8.28 13.92 -0.78
N HIS A 164 -8.49 12.74 -1.38
CA HIS A 164 -7.42 11.93 -1.93
C HIS A 164 -6.70 12.62 -3.11
N ILE A 165 -5.35 12.62 -3.07
CA ILE A 165 -4.47 13.15 -4.12
C ILE A 165 -3.51 12.05 -4.58
N CYS A 166 -3.40 11.85 -5.89
CA CYS A 166 -2.29 11.14 -6.50
C CYS A 166 -1.22 12.15 -6.94
N TYR A 167 0.06 11.76 -6.83
CA TYR A 167 1.19 12.61 -7.22
C TYR A 167 1.84 12.04 -8.47
N TYR A 168 1.73 12.76 -9.58
CA TYR A 168 2.36 12.41 -10.85
C TYR A 168 3.68 13.15 -10.99
N VAL A 169 4.76 12.41 -11.21
CA VAL A 169 6.14 12.92 -11.21
C VAL A 169 6.78 12.70 -12.57
N THR A 170 7.35 13.77 -13.09
CA THR A 170 8.08 13.80 -14.34
C THR A 170 9.40 14.55 -14.20
N LYS A 171 10.25 14.44 -15.20
CA LYS A 171 11.43 15.30 -15.38
C LYS A 171 11.35 15.93 -16.76
N GLU A 172 11.53 17.23 -16.82
CA GLU A 172 11.58 17.96 -18.08
C GLU A 172 12.66 17.40 -19.03
N ASN A 173 12.31 17.21 -20.30
CA ASN A 173 13.19 16.66 -21.33
C ASN A 173 13.71 15.22 -21.06
N SER A 174 13.09 14.48 -20.13
CA SER A 174 13.41 13.08 -19.92
C SER A 174 12.61 12.17 -20.84
N THR A 175 13.25 11.12 -21.33
CA THR A 175 12.61 9.99 -22.04
C THR A 175 12.25 8.82 -21.12
N GLU A 176 12.57 8.94 -19.84
CA GLU A 176 12.29 7.89 -18.86
C GLU A 176 10.82 7.87 -18.47
N PRO A 177 10.28 6.67 -18.13
CA PRO A 177 8.90 6.54 -17.71
C PRO A 177 8.58 7.43 -16.51
N PRO A 178 7.47 8.17 -16.53
CA PRO A 178 6.99 8.91 -15.36
C PRO A 178 6.63 7.97 -14.21
N ALA A 179 6.48 8.53 -13.01
CA ALA A 179 5.97 7.84 -11.84
C ALA A 179 4.66 8.46 -11.36
N VAL A 180 3.73 7.64 -10.86
CA VAL A 180 2.53 8.11 -10.16
C VAL A 180 2.36 7.36 -8.84
N PHE A 181 2.27 8.14 -7.75
CA PHE A 181 1.98 7.62 -6.41
C PHE A 181 0.47 7.71 -6.20
N THR A 182 -0.19 6.55 -6.15
CA THR A 182 -1.65 6.45 -6.23
C THR A 182 -2.33 6.20 -4.89
N GLY A 183 -1.56 6.04 -3.81
CA GLY A 183 -2.12 5.73 -2.49
C GLY A 183 -3.17 4.63 -2.59
N ASP A 184 -4.37 4.92 -2.09
CA ASP A 184 -5.49 3.98 -2.07
C ASP A 184 -6.54 4.24 -3.16
N THR A 185 -6.17 4.95 -4.23
CA THR A 185 -7.03 5.06 -5.43
C THR A 185 -6.86 3.87 -6.35
N LEU A 186 -5.64 3.64 -6.86
CA LEU A 186 -5.31 2.53 -7.77
C LEU A 186 -4.30 1.60 -7.08
N PHE A 187 -4.62 0.32 -6.98
CA PHE A 187 -3.71 -0.75 -6.58
C PHE A 187 -3.35 -1.62 -7.78
N VAL A 188 -2.27 -2.37 -7.68
CA VAL A 188 -1.99 -3.43 -8.66
C VAL A 188 -3.18 -4.39 -8.72
N ALA A 189 -3.80 -4.50 -9.88
CA ALA A 189 -4.99 -5.30 -10.17
C ALA A 189 -6.24 -4.95 -9.32
N GLY A 190 -6.32 -3.75 -8.77
CA GLY A 190 -7.44 -3.36 -7.91
C GLY A 190 -7.61 -1.86 -7.73
N CYS A 191 -8.55 -1.48 -6.87
CA CYS A 191 -8.74 -0.11 -6.43
C CYS A 191 -9.16 -0.06 -4.96
N GLY A 192 -9.11 1.11 -4.35
CA GLY A 192 -9.56 1.34 -2.98
C GLY A 192 -11.07 1.19 -2.80
N LYS A 193 -11.49 0.99 -1.55
CA LYS A 193 -12.92 1.02 -1.19
C LYS A 193 -13.48 2.43 -1.35
N PHE A 194 -14.77 2.52 -1.68
CA PHE A 194 -15.47 3.80 -1.82
C PHE A 194 -16.01 4.26 -0.47
N PHE A 195 -15.12 4.58 0.48
CA PHE A 195 -15.55 4.96 1.82
C PHE A 195 -16.27 6.31 1.85
N GLU A 196 -15.79 7.28 1.07
CA GLU A 196 -16.30 8.64 1.07
C GLU A 196 -16.78 9.10 -0.32
N GLY A 197 -16.95 8.16 -1.27
CA GLY A 197 -17.29 8.50 -2.64
C GLY A 197 -18.15 7.49 -3.37
N THR A 198 -18.24 7.66 -4.67
CA THR A 198 -19.13 6.94 -5.57
C THR A 198 -18.39 6.24 -6.70
N ALA A 199 -19.08 5.33 -7.42
CA ALA A 199 -18.53 4.65 -8.58
C ALA A 199 -18.16 5.62 -9.71
N GLU A 200 -18.94 6.70 -9.89
CA GLU A 200 -18.64 7.78 -10.85
C GLU A 200 -17.31 8.45 -10.54
N GLN A 201 -17.07 8.73 -9.25
CA GLN A 201 -15.82 9.35 -8.82
C GLN A 201 -14.63 8.42 -9.04
N MET A 202 -14.74 7.12 -8.71
CA MET A 202 -13.68 6.16 -8.97
C MET A 202 -13.47 5.94 -10.47
N TYR A 203 -14.53 5.88 -11.27
CA TYR A 203 -14.43 5.83 -12.73
C TYR A 203 -13.65 7.03 -13.27
N LYS A 204 -14.00 8.24 -12.81
CA LYS A 204 -13.28 9.46 -13.20
C LYS A 204 -11.81 9.41 -12.77
N ALA A 205 -11.53 8.95 -11.56
CA ALA A 205 -10.17 8.81 -11.04
C ALA A 205 -9.32 7.83 -11.86
N LEU A 206 -9.85 6.60 -12.08
CA LEU A 206 -9.10 5.54 -12.73
C LEU A 206 -9.04 5.71 -14.26
N ILE A 207 -10.18 6.01 -14.90
CA ILE A 207 -10.29 5.98 -16.38
C ILE A 207 -10.00 7.34 -16.98
N GLU A 208 -10.54 8.42 -16.40
CA GLU A 208 -10.45 9.74 -17.01
C GLU A 208 -9.26 10.57 -16.52
N THR A 209 -8.72 10.25 -15.33
CA THR A 209 -7.56 10.95 -14.76
C THR A 209 -6.30 10.12 -14.91
N LEU A 210 -6.18 8.99 -14.20
CA LEU A 210 -4.98 8.15 -14.24
C LEU A 210 -4.82 7.45 -15.58
N GLY A 211 -5.90 6.90 -16.15
CA GLY A 211 -5.87 6.15 -17.41
C GLY A 211 -5.55 6.98 -18.64
N ARG A 212 -5.48 8.31 -18.52
CA ARG A 212 -5.03 9.22 -19.61
C ARG A 212 -3.56 9.61 -19.52
N LEU A 213 -2.87 9.22 -18.47
CA LEU A 213 -1.41 9.37 -18.38
C LEU A 213 -0.72 8.46 -19.41
N PRO A 214 0.53 8.73 -19.76
CA PRO A 214 1.31 7.86 -20.63
C PRO A 214 1.28 6.40 -20.15
N PRO A 215 1.09 5.42 -21.05
CA PRO A 215 0.88 4.03 -20.69
C PRO A 215 2.07 3.39 -19.94
N GLU A 216 3.28 3.89 -20.18
CA GLU A 216 4.52 3.47 -19.50
C GLU A 216 4.66 4.04 -18.08
N THR A 217 3.74 4.91 -17.63
CA THR A 217 3.78 5.51 -16.28
C THR A 217 3.78 4.40 -15.21
N ARG A 218 4.80 4.42 -14.36
CA ARG A 218 4.95 3.46 -13.27
C ARG A 218 4.04 3.80 -12.10
N VAL A 219 3.28 2.82 -11.63
CA VAL A 219 2.26 2.96 -10.58
C VAL A 219 2.82 2.48 -9.24
N TYR A 220 2.87 3.37 -8.27
CA TYR A 220 3.30 3.13 -6.89
C TYR A 220 2.12 3.29 -5.94
N CYS A 221 1.51 2.18 -5.55
CA CYS A 221 0.29 2.17 -4.72
C CYS A 221 0.57 2.09 -3.22
N GLY A 222 -0.47 2.31 -2.38
CA GLY A 222 -0.33 2.38 -0.92
C GLY A 222 -0.08 1.04 -0.23
N HIS A 223 -0.51 -0.09 -0.81
CA HIS A 223 -0.50 -1.40 -0.15
C HIS A 223 -0.11 -2.56 -1.06
N GLU A 224 0.43 -3.62 -0.43
CA GLU A 224 0.69 -4.92 -1.08
C GLU A 224 -0.56 -5.81 -1.08
N TYR A 225 -1.52 -5.48 -1.93
CA TYR A 225 -2.76 -6.25 -2.09
C TYR A 225 -2.80 -7.10 -3.36
N THR A 226 -1.70 -7.17 -4.11
CA THR A 226 -1.64 -7.70 -5.47
C THR A 226 -2.17 -9.11 -5.59
N VAL A 227 -1.73 -10.04 -4.73
CA VAL A 227 -2.19 -11.44 -4.79
C VAL A 227 -3.69 -11.53 -4.55
N SER A 228 -4.24 -10.82 -3.55
CA SER A 228 -5.66 -10.84 -3.26
C SER A 228 -6.49 -10.18 -4.36
N ASN A 229 -5.96 -9.10 -4.95
CA ASN A 229 -6.59 -8.40 -6.07
C ASN A 229 -6.62 -9.28 -7.32
N LEU A 230 -5.51 -9.96 -7.65
CA LEU A 230 -5.45 -10.86 -8.80
C LEU A 230 -6.31 -12.12 -8.63
N LYS A 231 -6.50 -12.62 -7.41
CA LYS A 231 -7.48 -13.69 -7.14
C LYS A 231 -8.90 -13.22 -7.45
N PHE A 232 -9.26 -11.98 -7.12
CA PHE A 232 -10.53 -11.39 -7.53
C PHE A 232 -10.59 -11.16 -9.05
N ALA A 233 -9.53 -10.61 -9.65
CA ALA A 233 -9.47 -10.42 -11.10
C ALA A 233 -9.69 -11.73 -11.87
N ARG A 234 -9.06 -12.85 -11.42
CA ARG A 234 -9.26 -14.19 -11.98
C ARG A 234 -10.71 -14.69 -11.81
N HIS A 235 -11.38 -14.32 -10.73
CA HIS A 235 -12.80 -14.63 -10.54
C HIS A 235 -13.67 -13.88 -11.56
N VAL A 236 -13.35 -12.62 -11.85
CA VAL A 236 -14.07 -11.79 -12.83
C VAL A 236 -13.80 -12.24 -14.28
N GLU A 237 -12.56 -12.54 -14.61
CA GLU A 237 -12.12 -12.94 -15.97
C GLU A 237 -11.31 -14.26 -15.91
N PRO A 238 -11.96 -15.43 -15.70
CA PRO A 238 -11.28 -16.69 -15.48
C PRO A 238 -10.43 -17.18 -16.66
N ASP A 239 -10.75 -16.73 -17.88
CA ASP A 239 -10.08 -17.11 -19.12
C ASP A 239 -8.98 -16.12 -19.53
N ASN A 240 -8.73 -15.06 -18.76
CA ASN A 240 -7.68 -14.11 -19.04
C ASN A 240 -6.32 -14.66 -18.61
N GLU A 241 -5.50 -15.10 -19.58
CA GLU A 241 -4.19 -15.69 -19.30
C GLU A 241 -3.22 -14.72 -18.63
N VAL A 242 -3.29 -13.41 -18.97
CA VAL A 242 -2.43 -12.39 -18.34
C VAL A 242 -2.66 -12.33 -16.83
N ILE A 243 -3.90 -12.48 -16.38
CA ILE A 243 -4.23 -12.53 -14.95
C ILE A 243 -3.62 -13.78 -14.30
N LYS A 244 -3.68 -14.93 -14.96
CA LYS A 244 -3.12 -16.19 -14.43
C LYS A 244 -1.61 -16.09 -14.27
N GLU A 245 -0.91 -15.60 -15.29
CA GLU A 245 0.54 -15.39 -15.29
C GLU A 245 0.96 -14.36 -14.21
N LYS A 246 0.26 -13.20 -14.16
CA LYS A 246 0.55 -12.16 -13.17
C LYS A 246 0.31 -12.66 -11.74
N LEU A 247 -0.72 -13.50 -11.52
CA LEU A 247 -1.00 -14.09 -10.21
C LEU A 247 0.11 -15.07 -9.77
N ALA A 248 0.59 -15.91 -10.70
CA ALA A 248 1.70 -16.81 -10.42
C ALA A 248 2.97 -16.02 -10.06
N TRP A 249 3.32 -15.01 -10.84
CA TRP A 249 4.43 -14.12 -10.60
C TRP A 249 4.30 -13.39 -9.24
N ALA A 250 3.11 -12.84 -8.91
CA ALA A 250 2.90 -12.13 -7.66
C ALA A 250 3.03 -13.05 -6.42
N LYS A 251 2.52 -14.29 -6.53
CA LYS A 251 2.70 -15.31 -5.47
C LYS A 251 4.18 -15.62 -5.24
N GLU A 252 4.96 -15.78 -6.30
CA GLU A 252 6.40 -16.02 -6.23
C GLU A 252 7.12 -14.86 -5.54
N LYS A 253 6.88 -13.61 -5.99
CA LYS A 253 7.45 -12.41 -5.38
C LYS A 253 7.15 -12.30 -3.88
N CYS A 254 5.88 -12.41 -3.52
CA CYS A 254 5.45 -12.34 -2.12
C CYS A 254 6.04 -13.48 -1.28
N SER A 255 6.23 -14.68 -1.84
CA SER A 255 6.77 -15.84 -1.11
C SER A 255 8.21 -15.64 -0.63
N VAL A 256 8.95 -14.74 -1.26
CA VAL A 256 10.34 -14.38 -0.91
C VAL A 256 10.45 -12.96 -0.34
N GLY A 257 9.32 -12.31 -0.04
CA GLY A 257 9.25 -10.96 0.53
C GLY A 257 9.56 -9.84 -0.45
N GLU A 258 9.62 -10.13 -1.74
CA GLU A 258 9.83 -9.11 -2.75
C GLU A 258 8.51 -8.38 -3.09
N PRO A 259 8.57 -7.04 -3.32
CA PRO A 259 7.38 -6.27 -3.68
C PRO A 259 6.89 -6.58 -5.09
N THR A 260 5.58 -6.35 -5.30
CA THR A 260 4.95 -6.48 -6.61
C THR A 260 4.77 -5.15 -7.34
N VAL A 261 5.21 -4.06 -6.75
CA VAL A 261 5.22 -2.72 -7.31
C VAL A 261 6.63 -2.33 -7.80
N PRO A 262 6.74 -1.43 -8.79
CA PRO A 262 5.64 -0.82 -9.53
C PRO A 262 5.05 -1.75 -10.61
N SER A 263 3.77 -1.54 -10.94
CA SER A 263 3.20 -1.90 -12.24
C SER A 263 3.30 -0.72 -13.21
N THR A 264 2.73 -0.84 -14.40
CA THR A 264 2.52 0.28 -15.32
C THR A 264 1.04 0.45 -15.64
N LEU A 265 0.63 1.63 -16.09
CA LEU A 265 -0.77 1.82 -16.52
C LEU A 265 -1.15 0.90 -17.67
N ALA A 266 -0.22 0.65 -18.61
CA ALA A 266 -0.44 -0.32 -19.68
C ALA A 266 -0.75 -1.72 -19.11
N GLU A 267 0.01 -2.18 -18.14
CA GLU A 267 -0.23 -3.47 -17.49
C GLU A 267 -1.60 -3.50 -16.77
N GLU A 268 -1.94 -2.44 -16.03
CA GLU A 268 -3.23 -2.36 -15.31
C GLU A 268 -4.43 -2.51 -16.25
N PHE A 269 -4.36 -1.97 -17.47
CA PHE A 269 -5.40 -2.16 -18.49
C PHE A 269 -5.49 -3.61 -19.03
N THR A 270 -4.54 -4.48 -18.73
CA THR A 270 -4.59 -5.89 -19.18
C THR A 270 -5.22 -6.84 -18.18
N TYR A 271 -5.14 -6.53 -16.88
CA TYR A 271 -5.57 -7.46 -15.83
C TYR A 271 -6.39 -6.83 -14.68
N ASN A 272 -6.45 -5.50 -14.55
CA ASN A 272 -7.19 -4.87 -13.44
C ASN A 272 -8.67 -4.69 -13.81
N PRO A 273 -9.62 -5.41 -13.18
CA PRO A 273 -11.04 -5.31 -13.55
C PRO A 273 -11.60 -3.89 -13.46
N PHE A 274 -11.09 -3.08 -12.54
CA PHE A 274 -11.54 -1.69 -12.34
C PHE A 274 -11.00 -0.73 -13.42
N MET A 275 -9.89 -1.07 -14.07
CA MET A 275 -9.40 -0.36 -15.27
C MET A 275 -10.07 -0.87 -16.55
N ARG A 276 -10.68 -2.06 -16.50
CA ARG A 276 -11.29 -2.80 -17.63
C ARG A 276 -12.82 -2.75 -17.66
N VAL A 277 -13.43 -1.80 -16.98
CA VAL A 277 -14.91 -1.69 -16.87
C VAL A 277 -15.63 -1.46 -18.21
N LYS A 278 -14.91 -1.21 -19.30
CA LYS A 278 -15.42 -1.10 -20.66
C LYS A 278 -15.32 -2.43 -21.44
N GLU A 279 -14.57 -3.40 -20.93
CA GLU A 279 -14.37 -4.69 -21.59
C GLU A 279 -15.63 -5.56 -21.47
N THR A 280 -16.00 -6.19 -22.57
CA THR A 280 -17.21 -7.03 -22.64
C THR A 280 -17.16 -8.17 -21.62
N SER A 281 -16.01 -8.82 -21.43
CA SER A 281 -15.83 -9.90 -20.45
C SER A 281 -16.20 -9.47 -19.02
N VAL A 282 -15.71 -8.29 -18.63
CA VAL A 282 -15.99 -7.71 -17.30
C VAL A 282 -17.45 -7.31 -17.14
N GLN A 283 -18.03 -6.68 -18.19
CA GLN A 283 -19.44 -6.26 -18.20
C GLN A 283 -20.41 -7.45 -18.15
N VAL A 284 -20.11 -8.52 -18.89
CA VAL A 284 -20.90 -9.75 -18.87
C VAL A 284 -20.84 -10.42 -17.50
N HIS A 285 -19.68 -10.46 -16.83
CA HIS A 285 -19.54 -11.02 -15.49
C HIS A 285 -20.51 -10.36 -14.50
N VAL A 286 -20.54 -9.04 -14.45
CA VAL A 286 -21.39 -8.29 -13.51
C VAL A 286 -22.79 -7.99 -14.06
N LYS A 287 -23.13 -8.47 -15.26
CA LYS A 287 -24.41 -8.25 -15.95
C LYS A 287 -24.78 -6.77 -16.12
N GLN A 288 -23.80 -5.95 -16.46
CA GLN A 288 -23.92 -4.53 -16.72
C GLN A 288 -23.40 -4.19 -18.12
N THR A 289 -23.88 -3.09 -18.70
CA THR A 289 -23.39 -2.57 -19.99
C THR A 289 -22.82 -1.15 -19.85
N ASN A 290 -23.20 -0.44 -18.79
CA ASN A 290 -22.69 0.87 -18.47
C ASN A 290 -21.40 0.75 -17.65
N PRO A 291 -20.28 1.40 -18.04
CA PRO A 291 -18.99 1.27 -17.33
C PRO A 291 -19.03 1.72 -15.86
N ILE A 292 -19.86 2.72 -15.50
CA ILE A 292 -19.99 3.19 -14.12
C ILE A 292 -20.75 2.16 -13.29
N GLU A 293 -21.83 1.58 -13.82
CA GLU A 293 -22.56 0.50 -13.14
C GLU A 293 -21.71 -0.78 -13.04
N THR A 294 -20.86 -1.04 -14.04
CA THR A 294 -19.84 -2.10 -13.99
C THR A 294 -18.87 -1.86 -12.84
N MET A 295 -18.33 -0.64 -12.71
CA MET A 295 -17.47 -0.23 -11.58
C MET A 295 -18.15 -0.43 -10.23
N ARG A 296 -19.41 0.00 -10.10
CA ARG A 296 -20.22 -0.14 -8.88
C ARG A 296 -20.42 -1.60 -8.48
N SER A 297 -20.79 -2.42 -9.46
CA SER A 297 -21.06 -3.84 -9.24
C SER A 297 -19.81 -4.61 -8.85
N LEU A 298 -18.67 -4.37 -9.54
CA LEU A 298 -17.36 -4.94 -9.21
C LEU A 298 -16.94 -4.58 -7.78
N ARG A 299 -17.09 -3.30 -7.37
CA ARG A 299 -16.68 -2.88 -6.02
C ARG A 299 -17.52 -3.56 -4.95
N LYS A 300 -18.85 -3.60 -5.16
CA LYS A 300 -19.78 -4.30 -4.25
C LYS A 300 -19.44 -5.78 -4.14
N GLU A 301 -19.16 -6.45 -5.26
CA GLU A 301 -18.77 -7.86 -5.28
C GLU A 301 -17.46 -8.08 -4.56
N LYS A 302 -16.41 -7.26 -4.85
CA LYS A 302 -15.12 -7.36 -4.19
C LYS A 302 -15.21 -7.13 -2.68
N ASP A 303 -16.11 -6.29 -2.19
CA ASP A 303 -16.25 -6.02 -0.75
C ASP A 303 -16.76 -7.26 0.01
N SER A 304 -17.51 -8.14 -0.65
CA SER A 304 -17.98 -9.41 -0.10
C SER A 304 -17.17 -10.64 -0.55
N PHE A 305 -16.23 -10.45 -1.48
CA PHE A 305 -15.44 -11.54 -2.04
C PHE A 305 -14.55 -12.18 -0.98
N ARG A 306 -14.70 -13.48 -0.84
CA ARG A 306 -13.80 -14.29 -0.03
C ARG A 306 -12.95 -15.15 -0.96
N VAL A 307 -11.64 -15.05 -0.80
CA VAL A 307 -10.71 -15.89 -1.56
C VAL A 307 -11.05 -17.35 -1.28
N PRO A 308 -11.34 -18.17 -2.33
CA PRO A 308 -11.54 -19.60 -2.15
C PRO A 308 -10.34 -20.22 -1.42
N LYS A 309 -10.62 -21.12 -0.48
CA LYS A 309 -9.55 -21.94 0.12
C LYS A 309 -8.98 -22.83 -0.99
N GLU A 310 -7.69 -22.71 -1.23
CA GLU A 310 -6.96 -23.59 -2.14
C GLU A 310 -6.75 -24.94 -1.50
#